data_5416f89337fd2dbe75647da1fa56bae7
#
_entry.id   5416f89337fd2dbe75647da1fa56bae7
#
_cell.length_a   1.000
_cell.length_b   1.000
_cell.length_c   1.000
_cell.angle_alpha   90.00
_cell.angle_beta   90.00
_cell.angle_gamma   90.00
#
_symmetry.space_group_name_H-M   'P 1'
#
loop_
_entity.id
_entity.type
_entity.pdbx_description
1 polymer ?
#
loop_
_entity_poly.entity_id
_entity_poly.type
_entity_poly.pdbx_seq_one_letter_code
_entity_poly.pdbx_strand_id
1 'polypeptide(L)'
;VALLGVMRIRWHAGAILVLLGLVLLAVSSPVEAPSAPPESATYAILISMDGARPDALQAAGASWLLEQASYTLKATTVFPSVTLPAHASMVTGLTPRNHGIMQNDWRPGMPPIQVPTLFDAAKARGRTTAMVISKEKLRALARPGALDRVEVVGGRAEVVAERAIALLTRERPGVLFVHFSDPDSAGHLHGWMSSPYLNAIARTLAAVGRILKTAQERENGTFLLIITSDHGGHGRIHGTRSPEDMTIPWIALGTHVLRGHEIQQEVRIYDTTPTILSALGIPQPPSLEGKVVSEIFF
;
A
#
# COMPACT_ATOMS: atom_id res chain seq x y z
N VAL A 1 -10.66 67.86 -74.54
CA VAL A 1 -11.75 67.37 -75.41
C VAL A 1 -12.28 66.03 -74.90
N ALA A 2 -13.52 66.07 -74.54
CA ALA A 2 -14.31 65.06 -73.91
C ALA A 2 -14.67 63.89 -74.79
N LEU A 3 -15.09 62.78 -74.26
CA LEU A 3 -16.28 62.06 -74.71
C LEU A 3 -16.73 61.08 -73.62
N LEU A 4 -17.99 61.25 -73.26
CA LEU A 4 -18.78 60.42 -72.38
C LEU A 4 -19.07 59.05 -73.06
N GLY A 5 -18.91 57.94 -72.33
CA GLY A 5 -19.41 56.64 -72.75
C GLY A 5 -20.26 56.06 -71.67
N VAL A 6 -21.55 55.99 -71.86
CA VAL A 6 -22.56 55.40 -71.01
C VAL A 6 -22.47 53.89 -71.17
N MET A 7 -22.24 53.13 -70.11
CA MET A 7 -22.26 51.69 -70.16
C MET A 7 -23.43 51.12 -69.29
N ARG A 8 -24.28 50.37 -69.96
CA ARG A 8 -25.49 49.72 -69.48
C ARG A 8 -25.12 48.56 -68.53
N ILE A 9 -25.70 48.57 -67.35
CA ILE A 9 -25.60 47.48 -66.37
C ILE A 9 -26.61 46.37 -66.76
N ARG A 10 -26.07 45.19 -67.04
CA ARG A 10 -26.86 43.93 -67.21
C ARG A 10 -26.82 43.20 -65.88
N TRP A 11 -27.97 42.98 -65.31
CA TRP A 11 -28.12 42.08 -64.16
C TRP A 11 -28.06 40.64 -64.61
N HIS A 12 -27.12 39.84 -64.04
CA HIS A 12 -27.13 38.41 -64.16
C HIS A 12 -27.44 37.85 -62.76
N ALA A 13 -28.46 37.03 -62.70
CA ALA A 13 -28.86 36.29 -61.53
C ALA A 13 -27.74 35.31 -61.08
N GLY A 14 -27.11 35.60 -59.97
CA GLY A 14 -26.09 34.72 -59.37
C GLY A 14 -26.73 33.88 -58.28
N ALA A 15 -26.55 32.57 -58.44
CA ALA A 15 -27.02 31.55 -57.51
C ALA A 15 -26.44 31.74 -56.10
N ILE A 16 -27.26 31.76 -55.11
CA ILE A 16 -26.86 31.73 -53.68
C ILE A 16 -26.47 30.29 -53.38
N LEU A 17 -25.17 30.03 -53.22
CA LEU A 17 -24.64 28.79 -52.59
C LEU A 17 -24.80 28.89 -51.09
N VAL A 18 -25.77 28.15 -50.53
CA VAL A 18 -25.90 27.92 -49.10
C VAL A 18 -24.86 26.85 -48.69
N LEU A 19 -23.75 27.27 -48.13
CA LEU A 19 -22.81 26.39 -47.46
C LEU A 19 -23.40 25.98 -46.08
N LEU A 20 -23.96 24.76 -46.04
CA LEU A 20 -24.31 24.11 -44.76
C LEU A 20 -23.01 23.71 -44.06
N GLY A 21 -22.55 24.50 -43.13
CA GLY A 21 -21.51 24.14 -42.17
C GLY A 21 -22.00 23.05 -41.26
N LEU A 22 -21.54 21.79 -41.47
CA LEU A 22 -21.68 20.70 -40.50
C LEU A 22 -20.82 21.07 -39.26
N VAL A 23 -21.46 21.60 -38.20
CA VAL A 23 -20.83 21.68 -36.87
C VAL A 23 -20.87 20.26 -36.29
N LEU A 24 -19.76 19.55 -36.37
CA LEU A 24 -19.51 18.35 -35.59
C LEU A 24 -19.42 18.75 -34.10
N LEU A 25 -20.54 18.66 -33.41
CA LEU A 25 -20.56 18.63 -31.95
C LEU A 25 -19.84 17.35 -31.51
N ALA A 26 -18.57 17.47 -31.17
CA ALA A 26 -17.86 16.46 -30.42
C ALA A 26 -18.57 16.30 -29.08
N VAL A 27 -19.42 15.28 -28.98
CA VAL A 27 -19.97 14.83 -27.69
C VAL A 27 -18.79 14.26 -26.92
N SER A 28 -18.14 15.12 -26.13
CA SER A 28 -17.23 14.64 -25.10
C SER A 28 -18.07 13.81 -24.13
N SER A 29 -17.91 12.48 -24.19
CA SER A 29 -18.44 11.61 -23.13
C SER A 29 -17.99 12.18 -21.79
N PRO A 30 -18.89 12.38 -20.82
CA PRO A 30 -18.47 12.80 -19.50
C PRO A 30 -17.47 11.75 -19.00
N VAL A 31 -16.26 12.18 -18.64
CA VAL A 31 -15.35 11.37 -17.84
C VAL A 31 -16.13 11.05 -16.57
N GLU A 32 -16.53 9.80 -16.43
CA GLU A 32 -17.25 9.32 -15.27
C GLU A 32 -16.40 9.68 -14.05
N ALA A 33 -16.91 10.57 -13.21
CA ALA A 33 -16.27 10.90 -11.95
C ALA A 33 -16.05 9.57 -11.20
N PRO A 34 -14.89 9.35 -10.59
CA PRO A 34 -14.65 8.11 -9.86
C PRO A 34 -15.84 7.89 -8.93
N SER A 35 -16.49 6.73 -9.06
CA SER A 35 -17.60 6.31 -8.22
C SER A 35 -17.25 6.57 -6.76
N ALA A 36 -18.20 7.03 -5.97
CA ALA A 36 -18.02 7.23 -4.54
C ALA A 36 -17.31 5.99 -3.96
N PRO A 37 -16.30 6.17 -3.09
CA PRO A 37 -15.57 5.03 -2.55
C PRO A 37 -16.59 4.04 -1.97
N PRO A 38 -16.39 2.75 -2.20
CA PRO A 38 -17.27 1.72 -1.64
C PRO A 38 -17.34 1.92 -0.14
N GLU A 39 -18.43 1.42 0.48
CA GLU A 39 -18.66 1.52 1.92
C GLU A 39 -17.36 1.32 2.70
N SER A 40 -16.93 2.37 3.43
CA SER A 40 -15.58 2.44 4.00
C SER A 40 -15.31 1.26 4.92
N ALA A 41 -14.15 0.66 4.82
CA ALA A 41 -13.73 -0.37 5.76
C ALA A 41 -13.79 0.15 7.21
N THR A 42 -14.30 -0.66 8.11
CA THR A 42 -14.40 -0.30 9.52
C THR A 42 -13.06 -0.39 10.23
N TYR A 43 -12.12 -1.21 9.72
CA TYR A 43 -10.76 -1.33 10.23
C TYR A 43 -9.78 -1.80 9.16
N ALA A 44 -8.50 -1.59 9.42
CA ALA A 44 -7.42 -2.05 8.57
C ALA A 44 -6.36 -2.83 9.34
N ILE A 45 -5.79 -3.83 8.69
CA ILE A 45 -4.65 -4.61 9.20
C ILE A 45 -3.53 -4.47 8.18
N LEU A 46 -2.37 -4.02 8.64
CA LEU A 46 -1.15 -3.97 7.85
C LEU A 46 -0.17 -5.00 8.40
N ILE A 47 0.21 -5.96 7.58
CA ILE A 47 1.18 -7.00 7.94
C ILE A 47 2.47 -6.79 7.14
N SER A 48 3.59 -6.72 7.85
CA SER A 48 4.92 -6.73 7.27
C SER A 48 5.61 -8.07 7.57
N MET A 49 6.03 -8.75 6.51
CA MET A 49 6.87 -9.95 6.56
C MET A 49 8.31 -9.52 6.24
N ASP A 50 9.08 -9.14 7.27
CA ASP A 50 10.42 -8.56 7.15
C ASP A 50 11.35 -9.47 6.31
N GLY A 51 11.95 -8.91 5.27
CA GLY A 51 12.87 -9.61 4.38
C GLY A 51 12.22 -10.66 3.46
N ALA A 52 10.90 -10.63 3.27
CA ALA A 52 10.21 -11.62 2.45
C ALA A 52 10.30 -11.29 0.95
N ARG A 53 10.89 -12.21 0.17
CA ARG A 53 10.98 -12.13 -1.30
C ARG A 53 9.70 -12.67 -1.95
N PRO A 54 9.29 -12.11 -3.10
CA PRO A 54 8.13 -12.62 -3.85
C PRO A 54 8.26 -14.08 -4.29
N ASP A 55 9.43 -14.47 -4.80
CA ASP A 55 9.70 -15.84 -5.23
C ASP A 55 9.70 -16.85 -4.07
N ALA A 56 10.07 -16.40 -2.86
CA ALA A 56 9.99 -17.21 -1.67
C ALA A 56 8.55 -17.46 -1.22
N LEU A 57 7.64 -16.49 -1.37
CA LEU A 57 6.21 -16.70 -1.11
C LEU A 57 5.66 -17.79 -2.03
N GLN A 58 5.99 -17.73 -3.33
CA GLN A 58 5.57 -18.75 -4.30
C GLN A 58 6.13 -20.14 -3.93
N ALA A 59 7.44 -20.22 -3.64
CA ALA A 59 8.10 -21.47 -3.24
C ALA A 59 7.55 -22.06 -1.92
N ALA A 60 7.06 -21.22 -1.02
CA ALA A 60 6.46 -21.62 0.25
C ALA A 60 4.94 -21.91 0.16
N GLY A 61 4.35 -21.90 -1.04
CA GLY A 61 2.96 -22.30 -1.27
C GLY A 61 1.93 -21.23 -0.95
N ALA A 62 2.21 -19.95 -1.27
CA ALA A 62 1.28 -18.85 -1.04
C ALA A 62 0.08 -18.79 -2.00
N SER A 63 -0.11 -19.76 -2.91
CA SER A 63 -1.19 -19.75 -3.91
C SER A 63 -2.57 -19.54 -3.29
N TRP A 64 -2.86 -20.22 -2.16
CA TRP A 64 -4.12 -20.07 -1.43
C TRP A 64 -4.43 -18.63 -1.02
N LEU A 65 -3.37 -17.81 -0.76
CA LEU A 65 -3.49 -16.41 -0.38
C LEU A 65 -3.74 -15.54 -1.62
N LEU A 66 -2.97 -15.78 -2.70
CA LEU A 66 -3.07 -15.01 -3.94
C LEU A 66 -4.42 -15.21 -4.64
N GLU A 67 -4.99 -16.40 -4.60
CA GLU A 67 -6.32 -16.72 -5.14
C GLU A 67 -7.46 -15.92 -4.49
N GLN A 68 -7.26 -15.43 -3.27
CA GLN A 68 -8.24 -14.66 -2.51
C GLN A 68 -7.95 -13.15 -2.51
N ALA A 69 -6.88 -12.71 -3.14
CA ALA A 69 -6.32 -11.37 -3.01
C ALA A 69 -6.28 -10.62 -4.35
N SER A 70 -6.18 -9.30 -4.26
CA SER A 70 -5.52 -8.51 -5.29
C SER A 70 -4.03 -8.40 -4.93
N TYR A 71 -3.12 -8.64 -5.87
CA TYR A 71 -1.71 -8.73 -5.53
C TYR A 71 -0.79 -8.30 -6.67
N THR A 72 0.42 -7.88 -6.30
CA THR A 72 1.57 -7.84 -7.20
C THR A 72 2.79 -8.43 -6.51
N LEU A 73 3.56 -9.18 -7.27
CA LEU A 73 4.86 -9.73 -6.84
C LEU A 73 6.03 -8.89 -7.36
N LYS A 74 5.74 -7.69 -7.86
CA LYS A 74 6.69 -6.75 -8.48
C LYS A 74 6.66 -5.37 -7.83
N ALA A 75 6.07 -5.24 -6.63
CA ALA A 75 6.13 -3.98 -5.90
C ALA A 75 7.57 -3.62 -5.53
N THR A 76 7.83 -2.33 -5.36
CA THR A 76 9.18 -1.85 -5.05
C THR A 76 9.23 -1.22 -3.67
N THR A 77 10.29 -1.53 -2.93
CA THR A 77 10.62 -0.84 -1.70
C THR A 77 11.44 0.43 -1.96
N VAL A 78 11.83 1.12 -0.89
CA VAL A 78 12.68 2.30 -0.96
C VAL A 78 14.16 1.98 -0.74
N PHE A 79 15.03 2.92 -1.14
CA PHE A 79 16.45 2.83 -0.82
C PHE A 79 16.80 3.86 0.29
N PRO A 80 17.56 3.46 1.31
CA PRO A 80 18.17 2.13 1.51
C PRO A 80 17.09 1.07 1.83
N SER A 81 17.25 -0.13 1.22
CA SER A 81 16.33 -1.27 1.38
C SER A 81 16.61 -2.01 2.70
N VAL A 82 16.34 -1.32 3.79
CA VAL A 82 16.57 -1.80 5.16
C VAL A 82 15.36 -1.49 6.05
N THR A 83 15.22 -2.26 7.11
CA THR A 83 14.01 -2.35 7.94
C THR A 83 13.41 -0.99 8.31
N LEU A 84 14.13 -0.12 9.00
CA LEU A 84 13.52 1.08 9.57
C LEU A 84 13.13 2.13 8.53
N PRO A 85 13.96 2.51 7.55
CA PRO A 85 13.57 3.40 6.46
C PRO A 85 12.38 2.90 5.65
N ALA A 86 12.36 1.61 5.32
CA ALA A 86 11.28 1.03 4.53
C ALA A 86 9.94 1.00 5.29
N HIS A 87 9.95 0.61 6.56
CA HIS A 87 8.76 0.67 7.42
C HIS A 87 8.30 2.11 7.65
N ALA A 88 9.22 3.07 7.80
CA ALA A 88 8.85 4.47 7.89
C ALA A 88 8.12 4.94 6.62
N SER A 89 8.62 4.56 5.44
CA SER A 89 7.92 4.85 4.18
C SER A 89 6.55 4.18 4.11
N MET A 90 6.45 2.92 4.54
CA MET A 90 5.21 2.13 4.56
C MET A 90 4.10 2.82 5.38
N VAL A 91 4.45 3.37 6.56
CA VAL A 91 3.44 3.94 7.48
C VAL A 91 3.27 5.45 7.35
N THR A 92 4.14 6.15 6.59
CA THR A 92 4.00 7.59 6.35
C THR A 92 3.45 7.92 4.97
N GLY A 93 3.60 7.02 4.00
CA GLY A 93 3.34 7.32 2.59
C GLY A 93 4.36 8.27 1.96
N LEU A 94 5.57 8.37 2.54
CA LEU A 94 6.66 9.26 2.12
C LEU A 94 7.92 8.47 1.78
N THR A 95 8.78 9.06 0.97
CA THR A 95 10.13 8.52 0.73
C THR A 95 11.07 8.80 1.92
N PRO A 96 12.19 8.07 2.07
CA PRO A 96 13.17 8.27 3.13
C PRO A 96 13.69 9.72 3.21
N ARG A 97 13.81 10.40 2.08
CA ARG A 97 14.22 11.81 2.03
C ARG A 97 13.22 12.72 2.75
N ASN A 98 11.92 12.43 2.66
CA ASN A 98 10.86 13.30 3.16
C ASN A 98 10.40 12.94 4.56
N HIS A 99 10.47 11.66 4.97
CA HIS A 99 10.23 11.31 6.38
C HIS A 99 11.48 11.36 7.26
N GLY A 100 12.69 11.53 6.69
CA GLY A 100 13.92 11.80 7.42
C GLY A 100 14.60 10.57 8.07
N ILE A 101 14.00 9.38 7.97
CA ILE A 101 14.59 8.14 8.52
C ILE A 101 15.45 7.47 7.44
N MET A 102 16.77 7.65 7.54
CA MET A 102 17.75 7.09 6.59
C MET A 102 18.58 5.97 7.23
N GLN A 103 18.62 5.91 8.57
CA GLN A 103 19.42 4.95 9.31
C GLN A 103 18.54 3.78 9.77
N ASN A 104 19.14 2.60 9.84
CA ASN A 104 18.47 1.37 10.31
C ASN A 104 18.71 1.11 11.83
N ASP A 105 19.11 2.12 12.55
CA ASP A 105 19.38 2.07 13.98
C ASP A 105 18.44 3.03 14.74
N TRP A 106 17.82 2.49 15.76
CA TRP A 106 17.04 3.25 16.75
C TRP A 106 17.09 2.50 18.07
N ARG A 107 17.21 3.25 19.17
CA ARG A 107 17.27 2.73 20.53
C ARG A 107 16.38 3.56 21.44
N PRO A 108 15.89 3.00 22.56
CA PRO A 108 15.18 3.76 23.57
C PRO A 108 15.95 5.03 23.97
N GLY A 109 15.26 6.16 23.97
CA GLY A 109 15.83 7.49 24.20
C GLY A 109 16.14 8.28 22.93
N MET A 110 16.19 7.66 21.76
CA MET A 110 16.23 8.38 20.50
C MET A 110 14.82 8.90 20.12
N PRO A 111 14.74 10.05 19.42
CA PRO A 111 13.44 10.57 18.99
C PRO A 111 12.74 9.58 18.04
N PRO A 112 11.40 9.45 18.14
CA PRO A 112 10.62 8.73 17.15
C PRO A 112 10.57 9.52 15.83
N ILE A 113 9.94 8.94 14.80
CA ILE A 113 9.65 9.62 13.54
C ILE A 113 8.93 10.94 13.78
N GLN A 114 9.31 12.00 13.05
CA GLN A 114 8.82 13.36 13.31
C GLN A 114 7.63 13.76 12.42
N VAL A 115 7.44 13.07 11.30
CA VAL A 115 6.32 13.32 10.39
C VAL A 115 5.10 12.47 10.79
N PRO A 116 3.87 12.93 10.48
CA PRO A 116 2.66 12.15 10.71
C PRO A 116 2.68 10.78 10.02
N THR A 117 2.09 9.79 10.66
CA THR A 117 1.96 8.42 10.18
C THR A 117 0.50 8.06 9.89
N LEU A 118 0.26 6.90 9.34
CA LEU A 118 -1.05 6.25 9.23
C LEU A 118 -1.79 6.27 10.59
N PHE A 119 -1.07 6.04 11.67
CA PHE A 119 -1.66 6.00 13.02
C PHE A 119 -2.16 7.37 13.47
N ASP A 120 -1.40 8.45 13.19
CA ASP A 120 -1.83 9.82 13.49
C ASP A 120 -3.11 10.16 12.71
N ALA A 121 -3.17 9.82 11.43
CA ALA A 121 -4.34 10.08 10.59
C ALA A 121 -5.57 9.29 11.10
N ALA A 122 -5.40 8.04 11.50
CA ALA A 122 -6.45 7.21 12.08
C ALA A 122 -6.93 7.77 13.44
N LYS A 123 -6.03 8.15 14.32
CA LYS A 123 -6.35 8.77 15.63
C LYS A 123 -7.13 10.08 15.47
N ALA A 124 -6.76 10.93 14.52
CA ALA A 124 -7.47 12.17 14.22
C ALA A 124 -8.94 11.94 13.79
N ARG A 125 -9.29 10.70 13.41
CA ARG A 125 -10.66 10.27 13.07
C ARG A 125 -11.29 9.40 14.18
N GLY A 126 -10.76 9.43 15.38
CA GLY A 126 -11.29 8.70 16.55
C GLY A 126 -11.09 7.19 16.48
N ARG A 127 -10.25 6.68 15.56
CA ARG A 127 -9.95 5.25 15.47
C ARG A 127 -8.87 4.86 16.45
N THR A 128 -9.05 3.71 17.09
CA THR A 128 -8.02 3.11 17.92
C THR A 128 -6.93 2.47 17.08
N THR A 129 -5.69 2.49 17.57
CA THR A 129 -4.50 2.10 16.83
C THR A 129 -3.60 1.21 17.65
N ALA A 130 -3.05 0.16 17.03
CA ALA A 130 -2.18 -0.78 17.72
C ALA A 130 -1.03 -1.27 16.83
N MET A 131 0.09 -1.62 17.44
CA MET A 131 1.23 -2.29 16.81
C MET A 131 1.63 -3.53 17.60
N VAL A 132 1.89 -4.64 16.87
CA VAL A 132 2.57 -5.84 17.37
C VAL A 132 3.83 -6.01 16.52
N ILE A 133 4.99 -5.81 17.10
CA ILE A 133 6.27 -5.79 16.38
C ILE A 133 7.29 -6.74 17.01
N SER A 134 8.12 -7.36 16.17
CA SER A 134 9.15 -8.30 16.63
C SER A 134 10.58 -7.71 16.63
N LYS A 135 10.76 -6.45 16.23
CA LYS A 135 12.03 -5.71 16.34
C LYS A 135 11.81 -4.42 17.14
N GLU A 136 12.54 -4.25 18.25
CA GLU A 136 12.44 -3.08 19.16
C GLU A 136 12.62 -1.74 18.40
N LYS A 137 13.51 -1.69 17.42
CA LYS A 137 13.76 -0.46 16.64
C LYS A 137 12.52 0.10 15.94
N LEU A 138 11.49 -0.71 15.67
CA LEU A 138 10.24 -0.23 15.08
C LEU A 138 9.40 0.63 16.02
N ARG A 139 9.75 0.72 17.32
CA ARG A 139 9.19 1.75 18.20
C ARG A 139 9.47 3.17 17.71
N ALA A 140 10.48 3.36 16.88
CA ALA A 140 10.72 4.63 16.19
C ALA A 140 9.48 5.13 15.41
N LEU A 141 8.59 4.25 14.98
CA LEU A 141 7.36 4.59 14.26
C LEU A 141 6.22 5.03 15.20
N ALA A 142 6.38 4.80 16.50
CA ALA A 142 5.37 5.11 17.51
C ALA A 142 5.52 6.57 18.00
N ARG A 143 4.91 7.51 17.28
CA ARG A 143 4.84 8.90 17.71
C ARG A 143 4.00 9.01 19.00
N PRO A 144 4.35 9.92 19.91
CA PRO A 144 3.56 10.15 21.12
C PRO A 144 2.08 10.45 20.77
N GLY A 145 1.16 9.72 21.38
CA GLY A 145 -0.28 9.88 21.16
C GLY A 145 -0.85 9.26 19.88
N ALA A 146 -0.01 8.75 18.97
CA ALA A 146 -0.47 8.14 17.72
C ALA A 146 -0.94 6.68 17.89
N LEU A 147 -0.46 5.99 18.91
CA LEU A 147 -0.76 4.57 19.17
C LEU A 147 -1.34 4.38 20.58
N ASP A 148 -2.46 3.64 20.66
CA ASP A 148 -3.06 3.23 21.92
C ASP A 148 -2.33 2.03 22.53
N ARG A 149 -1.79 1.16 21.68
CA ARG A 149 -1.07 -0.04 22.10
C ARG A 149 0.17 -0.28 21.25
N VAL A 150 1.30 -0.55 21.89
CA VAL A 150 2.53 -1.02 21.26
C VAL A 150 3.03 -2.23 22.01
N GLU A 151 3.06 -3.38 21.35
CA GLU A 151 3.59 -4.61 21.91
C GLU A 151 4.84 -5.03 21.13
N VAL A 152 5.96 -5.15 21.84
CA VAL A 152 7.17 -5.75 21.29
C VAL A 152 7.20 -7.20 21.71
N VAL A 153 7.11 -8.08 20.72
CA VAL A 153 7.01 -9.53 20.95
C VAL A 153 8.19 -10.17 20.24
N GLY A 154 9.21 -10.52 20.97
CA GLY A 154 10.33 -11.24 20.40
C GLY A 154 9.90 -12.63 19.91
N GLY A 155 10.59 -13.13 18.87
CA GLY A 155 10.54 -14.52 18.51
C GLY A 155 9.62 -14.89 17.34
N ARG A 156 9.00 -16.04 17.45
CA ARG A 156 8.40 -16.76 16.33
C ARG A 156 7.10 -16.14 15.85
N ALA A 157 6.80 -16.36 14.57
CA ALA A 157 5.59 -15.89 13.90
C ALA A 157 4.30 -16.30 14.64
N GLU A 158 4.27 -17.48 15.26
CA GLU A 158 3.12 -17.97 16.01
C GLU A 158 2.78 -17.05 17.19
N VAL A 159 3.79 -16.61 17.94
CA VAL A 159 3.61 -15.73 19.12
C VAL A 159 3.15 -14.34 18.69
N VAL A 160 3.72 -13.79 17.61
CA VAL A 160 3.27 -12.53 17.02
C VAL A 160 1.81 -12.61 16.59
N ALA A 161 1.43 -13.69 15.90
CA ALA A 161 0.04 -13.91 15.48
C ALA A 161 -0.92 -14.03 16.66
N GLU A 162 -0.55 -14.75 17.72
CA GLU A 162 -1.37 -14.87 18.94
C GLU A 162 -1.65 -13.52 19.58
N ARG A 163 -0.64 -12.64 19.66
CA ARG A 163 -0.82 -11.30 20.18
C ARG A 163 -1.70 -10.42 19.28
N ALA A 164 -1.48 -10.47 17.95
CA ALA A 164 -2.30 -9.77 16.97
C ALA A 164 -3.78 -10.22 17.03
N ILE A 165 -4.03 -11.53 17.11
CA ILE A 165 -5.36 -12.12 17.25
C ILE A 165 -6.01 -11.67 18.58
N ALA A 166 -5.27 -11.68 19.67
CA ALA A 166 -5.79 -11.22 20.95
C ALA A 166 -6.23 -9.74 20.92
N LEU A 167 -5.47 -8.87 20.23
CA LEU A 167 -5.86 -7.47 20.02
C LEU A 167 -7.09 -7.36 19.11
N LEU A 168 -7.13 -8.08 18.01
CA LEU A 168 -8.26 -8.08 17.07
C LEU A 168 -9.57 -8.52 17.73
N THR A 169 -9.52 -9.49 18.64
CA THR A 169 -10.70 -10.04 19.33
C THR A 169 -11.14 -9.20 20.51
N ARG A 170 -10.20 -8.71 21.33
CA ARG A 170 -10.50 -8.05 22.60
C ARG A 170 -10.58 -6.53 22.50
N GLU A 171 -9.57 -5.89 21.87
CA GLU A 171 -9.46 -4.43 21.80
C GLU A 171 -10.02 -3.86 20.49
N ARG A 172 -10.13 -4.69 19.45
CA ARG A 172 -10.76 -4.38 18.16
C ARG A 172 -10.23 -3.07 17.54
N PRO A 173 -8.90 -2.90 17.35
CA PRO A 173 -8.34 -1.66 16.85
C PRO A 173 -8.90 -1.31 15.45
N GLY A 174 -9.03 0.00 15.18
CA GLY A 174 -9.36 0.51 13.86
C GLY A 174 -8.21 0.40 12.87
N VAL A 175 -6.96 0.44 13.38
CA VAL A 175 -5.75 0.14 12.59
C VAL A 175 -4.82 -0.73 13.43
N LEU A 176 -4.45 -1.88 12.88
CA LEU A 176 -3.48 -2.80 13.47
C LEU A 176 -2.29 -2.99 12.53
N PHE A 177 -1.08 -2.70 13.01
CA PHE A 177 0.17 -3.07 12.33
C PHE A 177 0.78 -4.30 12.99
N VAL A 178 1.15 -5.29 12.19
CA VAL A 178 1.78 -6.54 12.64
C VAL A 178 3.08 -6.75 11.87
N HIS A 179 4.17 -6.99 12.60
CA HIS A 179 5.49 -7.18 12.00
C HIS A 179 6.08 -8.53 12.41
N PHE A 180 6.44 -9.32 11.41
CA PHE A 180 7.10 -10.62 11.55
C PHE A 180 8.56 -10.52 11.13
N SER A 181 9.51 -10.86 12.03
CA SER A 181 10.96 -10.82 11.74
C SER A 181 11.55 -12.17 11.32
N ASP A 182 10.79 -13.25 11.37
CA ASP A 182 11.28 -14.61 11.12
C ASP A 182 12.02 -14.77 9.79
N PRO A 183 11.47 -14.26 8.64
CA PRO A 183 12.14 -14.45 7.36
C PRO A 183 13.50 -13.73 7.31
N ASP A 184 13.57 -12.48 7.76
CA ASP A 184 14.82 -11.71 7.79
C ASP A 184 15.87 -12.37 8.66
N SER A 185 15.47 -12.80 9.86
CA SER A 185 16.37 -13.50 10.79
C SER A 185 16.93 -14.80 10.19
N ALA A 186 16.09 -15.57 9.49
CA ALA A 186 16.51 -16.78 8.80
C ALA A 186 17.40 -16.47 7.59
N GLY A 187 17.10 -15.41 6.85
CA GLY A 187 17.88 -14.91 5.73
C GLY A 187 19.31 -14.55 6.14
N HIS A 188 19.46 -13.76 7.19
CA HIS A 188 20.78 -13.41 7.73
C HIS A 188 21.57 -14.61 8.26
N LEU A 189 20.89 -15.54 8.94
CA LEU A 189 21.55 -16.68 9.55
C LEU A 189 21.91 -17.78 8.53
N HIS A 190 21.02 -18.07 7.60
CA HIS A 190 21.12 -19.23 6.71
C HIS A 190 21.25 -18.88 5.23
N GLY A 191 21.00 -17.63 4.85
CA GLY A 191 20.92 -17.14 3.48
C GLY A 191 19.48 -17.11 2.95
N TRP A 192 19.18 -16.04 2.18
CA TRP A 192 17.93 -15.93 1.45
C TRP A 192 17.77 -17.10 0.48
N MET A 193 16.55 -17.60 0.30
CA MET A 193 16.18 -18.78 -0.48
C MET A 193 16.72 -20.12 0.01
N SER A 194 17.42 -20.18 1.15
CA SER A 194 17.76 -21.43 1.81
C SER A 194 16.52 -22.14 2.36
N SER A 195 16.61 -23.47 2.57
CA SER A 195 15.50 -24.22 3.17
C SER A 195 15.05 -23.69 4.54
N PRO A 196 15.94 -23.26 5.47
CA PRO A 196 15.50 -22.62 6.72
C PRO A 196 14.74 -21.30 6.50
N TYR A 197 15.16 -20.47 5.52
CA TYR A 197 14.45 -19.24 5.17
C TYR A 197 13.08 -19.54 4.58
N LEU A 198 12.95 -20.46 3.63
CA LEU A 198 11.66 -20.88 3.05
C LEU A 198 10.73 -21.46 4.12
N ASN A 199 11.26 -22.22 5.08
CA ASN A 199 10.50 -22.69 6.23
C ASN A 199 10.02 -21.53 7.13
N ALA A 200 10.81 -20.48 7.30
CA ALA A 200 10.40 -19.28 8.03
C ALA A 200 9.25 -18.56 7.30
N ILE A 201 9.35 -18.42 5.97
CA ILE A 201 8.25 -17.87 5.13
C ILE A 201 6.97 -18.71 5.32
N ALA A 202 7.07 -20.05 5.22
CA ALA A 202 5.90 -20.94 5.36
C ALA A 202 5.23 -20.80 6.74
N ARG A 203 6.00 -20.74 7.83
CA ARG A 203 5.46 -20.49 9.18
C ARG A 203 4.80 -19.12 9.28
N THR A 204 5.41 -18.09 8.70
CA THR A 204 4.84 -16.74 8.70
C THR A 204 3.54 -16.70 7.89
N LEU A 205 3.46 -17.37 6.73
CA LEU A 205 2.23 -17.50 5.95
C LEU A 205 1.12 -18.21 6.74
N ALA A 206 1.45 -19.27 7.49
CA ALA A 206 0.48 -19.94 8.37
C ALA A 206 -0.02 -19.00 9.48
N ALA A 207 0.85 -18.19 10.06
CA ALA A 207 0.50 -17.17 11.06
C ALA A 207 -0.40 -16.08 10.46
N VAL A 208 -0.09 -15.60 9.25
CA VAL A 208 -0.92 -14.67 8.47
C VAL A 208 -2.31 -15.26 8.21
N GLY A 209 -2.39 -16.53 7.84
CA GLY A 209 -3.67 -17.22 7.63
C GLY A 209 -4.56 -17.25 8.87
N ARG A 210 -4.00 -17.41 10.06
CA ARG A 210 -4.72 -17.32 11.33
C ARG A 210 -5.27 -15.92 11.60
N ILE A 211 -4.47 -14.87 11.33
CA ILE A 211 -4.91 -13.47 11.46
C ILE A 211 -6.03 -13.17 10.47
N LEU A 212 -5.87 -13.56 9.19
CA LEU A 212 -6.88 -13.39 8.15
C LEU A 212 -8.20 -14.05 8.53
N LYS A 213 -8.16 -15.30 9.01
CA LYS A 213 -9.35 -16.01 9.49
C LYS A 213 -10.05 -15.24 10.60
N THR A 214 -9.30 -14.74 11.58
CA THR A 214 -9.86 -13.93 12.68
C THR A 214 -10.49 -12.62 12.15
N ALA A 215 -9.89 -11.99 11.15
CA ALA A 215 -10.46 -10.80 10.53
C ALA A 215 -11.77 -11.11 9.79
N GLN A 216 -11.83 -12.23 9.07
CA GLN A 216 -13.03 -12.67 8.34
C GLN A 216 -14.18 -13.06 9.29
N GLU A 217 -13.86 -13.62 10.46
CA GLU A 217 -14.85 -14.04 11.46
C GLU A 217 -15.33 -12.88 12.36
N ARG A 218 -14.74 -11.70 12.24
CA ARG A 218 -15.13 -10.55 13.05
C ARG A 218 -16.51 -10.03 12.61
N GLU A 219 -17.51 -10.22 13.47
CA GLU A 219 -18.88 -9.77 13.25
C GLU A 219 -18.98 -8.25 13.01
N ASN A 220 -19.85 -7.86 12.08
CA ASN A 220 -20.15 -6.47 11.73
C ASN A 220 -18.95 -5.62 11.33
N GLY A 221 -17.90 -6.25 10.79
CA GLY A 221 -16.68 -5.57 10.39
C GLY A 221 -16.32 -5.76 8.92
N THR A 222 -16.36 -4.67 8.15
CA THR A 222 -15.70 -4.62 6.85
C THR A 222 -14.23 -4.30 7.07
N PHE A 223 -13.32 -4.93 6.33
CA PHE A 223 -11.89 -4.74 6.57
C PHE A 223 -11.06 -4.63 5.27
N LEU A 224 -9.91 -3.96 5.40
CA LEU A 224 -8.80 -4.09 4.46
C LEU A 224 -7.62 -4.72 5.21
N LEU A 225 -7.04 -5.78 4.64
CA LEU A 225 -5.80 -6.38 5.11
C LEU A 225 -4.77 -6.26 3.99
N ILE A 226 -3.63 -5.61 4.28
CA ILE A 226 -2.49 -5.54 3.38
C ILE A 226 -1.34 -6.35 3.96
N ILE A 227 -0.73 -7.20 3.13
CA ILE A 227 0.47 -7.96 3.45
C ILE A 227 1.55 -7.51 2.48
N THR A 228 2.69 -7.10 3.02
CA THR A 228 3.84 -6.70 2.22
C THR A 228 5.15 -7.05 2.93
N SER A 229 6.27 -6.73 2.31
CA SER A 229 7.59 -6.77 2.94
C SER A 229 8.21 -5.38 2.93
N ASP A 230 9.20 -5.17 3.77
CA ASP A 230 9.99 -3.95 3.80
C ASP A 230 11.16 -4.00 2.80
N HIS A 231 11.72 -5.16 2.56
CA HIS A 231 12.76 -5.46 1.57
C HIS A 231 12.81 -6.95 1.26
N GLY A 232 13.59 -7.33 0.27
CA GLY A 232 13.97 -8.71 0.04
C GLY A 232 15.35 -9.00 0.64
N GLY A 233 16.22 -9.66 -0.14
CA GLY A 233 17.61 -9.94 0.26
C GLY A 233 18.26 -10.99 -0.62
N HIS A 234 19.59 -11.05 -0.56
CA HIS A 234 20.41 -12.01 -1.31
C HIS A 234 21.60 -12.47 -0.48
N GLY A 235 22.10 -13.68 -0.76
CA GLY A 235 23.11 -14.28 0.09
C GLY A 235 22.68 -14.25 1.56
N ARG A 236 23.37 -13.49 2.42
CA ARG A 236 23.02 -13.26 3.83
C ARG A 236 22.88 -11.78 4.18
N ILE A 237 22.67 -10.93 3.18
CA ILE A 237 22.61 -9.48 3.32
C ILE A 237 21.41 -8.90 2.56
N HIS A 238 21.08 -7.67 2.86
CA HIS A 238 20.18 -6.79 2.13
C HIS A 238 20.65 -5.32 2.27
N GLY A 239 19.89 -4.37 1.74
CA GLY A 239 20.22 -2.94 1.85
C GLY A 239 20.85 -2.36 0.61
N THR A 240 20.92 -3.13 -0.49
CA THR A 240 21.47 -2.71 -1.77
C THR A 240 20.38 -2.29 -2.74
N ARG A 241 20.78 -1.93 -3.98
CA ARG A 241 19.85 -1.65 -5.08
C ARG A 241 19.62 -2.89 -5.97
N SER A 242 20.04 -4.07 -5.53
CA SER A 242 19.78 -5.27 -6.31
C SER A 242 18.28 -5.53 -6.43
N PRO A 243 17.83 -6.15 -7.53
CA PRO A 243 16.42 -6.52 -7.67
C PRO A 243 15.91 -7.40 -6.53
N GLU A 244 16.76 -8.28 -5.99
CA GLU A 244 16.44 -9.18 -4.90
C GLU A 244 16.16 -8.44 -3.58
N ASP A 245 16.80 -7.30 -3.36
CA ASP A 245 16.56 -6.45 -2.18
C ASP A 245 15.39 -5.49 -2.38
N MET A 246 15.23 -4.99 -3.61
CA MET A 246 14.28 -3.92 -3.93
C MET A 246 12.87 -4.41 -4.27
N THR A 247 12.73 -5.66 -4.76
CA THR A 247 11.42 -6.19 -5.16
C THR A 247 10.74 -6.88 -3.98
N ILE A 248 9.51 -6.48 -3.70
CA ILE A 248 8.70 -6.97 -2.58
C ILE A 248 7.32 -7.45 -3.05
N PRO A 249 6.69 -8.38 -2.33
CA PRO A 249 5.27 -8.68 -2.55
C PRO A 249 4.40 -7.55 -1.98
N TRP A 250 3.25 -7.30 -2.60
CA TRP A 250 2.21 -6.45 -2.05
C TRP A 250 0.85 -7.10 -2.35
N ILE A 251 0.10 -7.43 -1.30
CA ILE A 251 -1.07 -8.29 -1.36
C ILE A 251 -2.17 -7.65 -0.53
N ALA A 252 -3.36 -7.46 -1.11
CA ALA A 252 -4.52 -6.88 -0.45
C ALA A 252 -5.69 -7.86 -0.43
N LEU A 253 -6.35 -7.96 0.72
CA LEU A 253 -7.56 -8.75 0.94
C LEU A 253 -8.57 -7.93 1.74
N GLY A 254 -9.83 -8.23 1.59
CA GLY A 254 -10.86 -7.59 2.42
C GLY A 254 -12.21 -7.50 1.74
N THR A 255 -13.05 -6.68 2.39
CA THR A 255 -14.39 -6.39 1.93
C THR A 255 -14.33 -5.51 0.71
N HIS A 256 -14.71 -5.52 -0.37
CA HIS A 256 -14.54 -4.67 -1.58
C HIS A 256 -13.16 -4.77 -2.27
N VAL A 257 -12.39 -5.84 -1.97
CA VAL A 257 -11.13 -6.12 -2.68
C VAL A 257 -11.37 -7.22 -3.71
N LEU A 258 -10.93 -6.99 -4.95
CA LEU A 258 -10.97 -7.98 -6.02
C LEU A 258 -10.18 -9.23 -5.63
N ARG A 259 -10.68 -10.41 -6.00
CA ARG A 259 -10.04 -11.70 -5.69
C ARG A 259 -9.34 -12.27 -6.92
N GLY A 260 -8.16 -12.88 -6.71
CA GLY A 260 -7.38 -13.49 -7.78
C GLY A 260 -6.94 -12.48 -8.83
N HIS A 261 -6.84 -11.20 -8.46
CA HIS A 261 -6.52 -10.10 -9.36
C HIS A 261 -5.05 -9.73 -9.26
N GLU A 262 -4.30 -9.88 -10.35
CA GLU A 262 -2.92 -9.40 -10.43
C GLU A 262 -2.90 -7.93 -10.81
N ILE A 263 -2.43 -7.08 -9.90
CA ILE A 263 -2.36 -5.62 -10.03
C ILE A 263 -1.39 -5.26 -11.16
N GLN A 264 -1.84 -4.45 -12.12
CA GLN A 264 -1.05 -4.01 -13.27
C GLN A 264 -0.37 -2.66 -13.05
N GLN A 265 -0.94 -1.80 -12.21
CA GLN A 265 -0.29 -0.54 -11.87
C GLN A 265 1.01 -0.76 -11.09
N GLU A 266 1.97 0.14 -11.23
CA GLU A 266 3.17 0.15 -10.40
C GLU A 266 2.79 0.39 -8.94
N VAL A 267 3.30 -0.45 -8.04
CA VAL A 267 3.08 -0.33 -6.60
C VAL A 267 4.41 -0.10 -5.89
N ARG A 268 4.45 0.89 -5.03
CA ARG A 268 5.59 1.21 -4.18
C ARG A 268 5.20 1.06 -2.71
N ILE A 269 6.15 0.72 -1.87
CA ILE A 269 5.88 0.48 -0.44
C ILE A 269 5.13 1.65 0.23
N TYR A 270 5.41 2.88 -0.14
CA TYR A 270 4.75 4.08 0.39
C TYR A 270 3.34 4.34 -0.17
N ASP A 271 2.88 3.54 -1.16
CA ASP A 271 1.48 3.52 -1.61
C ASP A 271 0.55 2.81 -0.60
N THR A 272 1.13 2.11 0.36
CA THR A 272 0.40 1.38 1.42
C THR A 272 -0.44 2.31 2.30
N THR A 273 0.14 3.39 2.80
CA THR A 273 -0.58 4.35 3.66
C THR A 273 -1.75 5.03 2.95
N PRO A 274 -1.60 5.66 1.77
CA PRO A 274 -2.75 6.25 1.08
C PRO A 274 -3.83 5.24 0.73
N THR A 275 -3.48 3.99 0.41
CA THR A 275 -4.46 2.93 0.12
C THR A 275 -5.27 2.57 1.37
N ILE A 276 -4.62 2.42 2.53
CA ILE A 276 -5.31 2.17 3.80
C ILE A 276 -6.21 3.35 4.18
N LEU A 277 -5.72 4.59 4.08
CA LEU A 277 -6.52 5.77 4.40
C LEU A 277 -7.75 5.88 3.51
N SER A 278 -7.60 5.62 2.21
CA SER A 278 -8.71 5.60 1.25
C SER A 278 -9.75 4.56 1.64
N ALA A 279 -9.34 3.32 1.90
CA ALA A 279 -10.25 2.24 2.31
C ALA A 279 -10.99 2.56 3.61
N LEU A 280 -10.36 3.28 4.53
CA LEU A 280 -10.97 3.70 5.80
C LEU A 280 -11.83 4.97 5.68
N GLY A 281 -11.96 5.58 4.51
CA GLY A 281 -12.64 6.86 4.30
C GLY A 281 -11.96 8.04 5.02
N ILE A 282 -10.66 7.95 5.24
CA ILE A 282 -9.86 8.99 5.90
C ILE A 282 -9.25 9.89 4.82
N PRO A 283 -9.49 11.21 4.84
CA PRO A 283 -8.86 12.15 3.93
C PRO A 283 -7.34 12.05 3.94
N GLN A 284 -6.77 12.06 2.76
CA GLN A 284 -5.32 11.97 2.60
C GLN A 284 -4.66 13.31 2.89
N PRO A 285 -3.62 13.34 3.74
CA PRO A 285 -2.77 14.52 3.86
C PRO A 285 -2.16 14.92 2.52
N PRO A 286 -2.11 16.22 2.18
CA PRO A 286 -1.56 16.67 0.90
C PRO A 286 -0.05 16.43 0.76
N SER A 287 0.63 16.08 1.84
CA SER A 287 2.06 15.76 1.87
C SER A 287 2.41 14.35 1.42
N LEU A 288 1.43 13.46 1.19
CA LEU A 288 1.71 12.10 0.76
C LEU A 288 2.35 12.07 -0.63
N GLU A 289 3.37 11.26 -0.79
CA GLU A 289 4.00 10.97 -2.08
C GLU A 289 3.42 9.70 -2.71
N GLY A 290 2.94 8.80 -1.88
CA GLY A 290 2.28 7.57 -2.30
C GLY A 290 0.91 7.84 -2.93
N LYS A 291 0.46 6.88 -3.74
CA LYS A 291 -0.83 6.90 -4.42
C LYS A 291 -1.69 5.74 -3.94
N VAL A 292 -3.00 5.92 -4.03
CA VAL A 292 -3.93 4.82 -3.78
C VAL A 292 -3.76 3.75 -4.85
N VAL A 293 -3.61 2.51 -4.44
CA VAL A 293 -3.68 1.34 -5.32
C VAL A 293 -5.16 1.07 -5.59
N SER A 294 -5.77 1.92 -6.44
CA SER A 294 -7.22 1.91 -6.66
C SER A 294 -7.70 0.70 -7.44
N GLU A 295 -6.82 0.07 -8.22
CA GLU A 295 -7.11 -1.12 -9.02
C GLU A 295 -7.58 -2.33 -8.18
N ILE A 296 -7.33 -2.34 -6.89
CA ILE A 296 -7.74 -3.44 -6.01
C ILE A 296 -9.22 -3.42 -5.63
N PHE A 297 -9.92 -2.29 -5.82
CA PHE A 297 -11.30 -2.10 -5.37
C PHE A 297 -12.33 -2.33 -6.49
N PHE A 298 -13.54 -2.79 -6.12
CA PHE A 298 -14.70 -2.94 -7.01
C PHE A 298 -15.91 -2.17 -6.49
#